data_4262a37a388f1835e6c715c613e8d84c
#
_entry.id   4262a37a388f1835e6c715c613e8d84c
#
_cell.length_a   1.000
_cell.length_b   1.000
_cell.length_c   1.000
_cell.angle_alpha   90.00
_cell.angle_beta   90.00
_cell.angle_gamma   90.00
#
_symmetry.space_group_name_H-M   'P 1'
#
loop_
_entity.id
_entity.type
_entity.pdbx_description
1 polymer ?
#
loop_
_entity_poly.entity_id
_entity_poly.type
_entity_poly.pdbx_seq_one_letter_code
_entity_poly.pdbx_strand_id
1 'polypeptide(L)'
;MNLALIDPFQLAQDSPDALTNDLRSGHATTLRFSRKGDYLASGRVDGKVVIWDMETYGVAMKLHGHWKQIQSLSWSRDGRHLLTASQDCRACLWDLQTQQRIRTVKFEAPIYTAELHPYNHNLFVASLFEDRPYLVDITNPEPVKRILPTTPLSDSIPRSENKQATTSAIFSVLGNHIIAGTSKGYINILETESRKIIHSTKISTGLISLLRLTSNGRQLLANSTDRIIRTINLPDLSLITPSTAPPFEPTSEDDQPDPATLAENIVLTTEHKFQDLVNRLRWNHCAFSHSSSTGIADYVTASTYMKKDIYIWELRTNSLLRILENREEPAIIEWHPSRPLLACTSIETGSIQIWGIEPQQKWSALAPDFTELTENVEYIEREDEFDEYPQEEHQKRRLGREDEVVDVLTVERKMGEEESFVLPMLYNIEDSDGDDQELVRMGVGTMRKKEINEGKEYENDPEEVAKTARKRK
;
A
#
# COMPACT_ATOMS: atom_id res chain seq x y z
N MET A 1 -32.16 15.88 8.31
CA MET A 1 -32.37 15.63 6.88
C MET A 1 -33.16 14.35 6.67
N ASN A 2 -34.18 14.35 5.86
CA ASN A 2 -34.92 13.12 5.58
C ASN A 2 -34.05 12.27 4.63
N LEU A 3 -33.47 11.19 5.12
CA LEU A 3 -32.66 10.26 4.32
C LEU A 3 -33.37 9.74 3.06
N ALA A 4 -34.71 9.77 3.03
CA ALA A 4 -35.48 9.41 1.86
C ALA A 4 -35.41 10.44 0.69
N LEU A 5 -34.89 11.65 0.93
CA LEU A 5 -34.64 12.66 -0.10
C LEU A 5 -33.22 12.59 -0.68
N ILE A 6 -32.34 11.80 -0.08
CA ILE A 6 -31.01 11.54 -0.63
C ILE A 6 -31.17 10.45 -1.66
N ASP A 7 -30.61 10.66 -2.84
CA ASP A 7 -30.62 9.66 -3.91
C ASP A 7 -30.07 8.32 -3.37
N PRO A 8 -30.90 7.26 -3.30
CA PRO A 8 -30.44 5.96 -2.77
C PRO A 8 -29.31 5.35 -3.58
N PHE A 9 -29.16 5.76 -4.86
CA PHE A 9 -28.07 5.29 -5.71
C PHE A 9 -26.72 5.95 -5.35
N GLN A 10 -26.71 7.16 -4.80
CA GLN A 10 -25.49 7.81 -4.33
C GLN A 10 -25.02 7.26 -2.97
N LEU A 11 -25.95 6.89 -2.10
CA LEU A 11 -25.62 6.26 -0.80
C LEU A 11 -25.07 4.84 -0.95
N ALA A 12 -25.40 4.15 -2.04
CA ALA A 12 -24.94 2.80 -2.33
C ALA A 12 -23.67 2.76 -3.19
N GLN A 13 -23.01 3.88 -3.44
CA GLN A 13 -21.84 3.93 -4.29
C GLN A 13 -20.60 3.53 -3.50
N ASP A 14 -20.18 2.26 -3.66
CA ASP A 14 -18.99 1.71 -2.99
C ASP A 14 -17.72 1.78 -3.88
N SER A 15 -17.83 2.35 -5.08
CA SER A 15 -16.72 2.45 -6.03
C SER A 15 -16.28 3.90 -6.21
N PRO A 16 -14.95 4.17 -6.23
CA PRO A 16 -14.42 5.51 -6.47
C PRO A 16 -14.77 6.01 -7.87
N ASP A 17 -15.06 7.31 -8.01
CA ASP A 17 -15.44 7.95 -9.26
C ASP A 17 -14.66 9.23 -9.57
N ALA A 18 -14.14 9.91 -8.58
CA ALA A 18 -13.47 11.19 -8.74
C ALA A 18 -12.05 11.19 -8.16
N LEU A 19 -11.18 11.97 -8.79
CA LEU A 19 -9.85 12.24 -8.28
C LEU A 19 -9.97 13.25 -7.13
N THR A 20 -9.74 12.80 -5.89
CA THR A 20 -9.85 13.65 -4.70
C THR A 20 -8.57 14.38 -4.37
N ASN A 21 -7.43 13.69 -4.42
CA ASN A 21 -6.14 14.26 -4.02
C ASN A 21 -4.99 13.78 -4.93
N ASP A 22 -3.95 14.61 -5.04
CA ASP A 22 -2.71 14.30 -5.74
C ASP A 22 -1.53 14.56 -4.80
N LEU A 23 -0.88 13.48 -4.34
CA LEU A 23 0.22 13.53 -3.39
C LEU A 23 1.54 13.55 -4.14
N ARG A 24 2.39 14.53 -3.84
CA ARG A 24 3.68 14.72 -4.50
C ARG A 24 4.82 14.72 -3.50
N SER A 25 5.72 13.76 -3.63
CA SER A 25 6.97 13.70 -2.87
C SER A 25 8.03 12.96 -3.69
N GLY A 26 8.33 13.46 -4.88
CA GLY A 26 9.22 12.81 -5.84
C GLY A 26 8.54 11.65 -6.59
N HIS A 27 9.32 10.91 -7.40
CA HIS A 27 8.80 9.91 -8.32
C HIS A 27 8.52 8.58 -7.60
N ALA A 28 7.27 8.31 -7.28
CA ALA A 28 6.82 7.06 -6.67
C ALA A 28 6.71 5.94 -7.73
N THR A 29 7.17 4.74 -7.38
CA THR A 29 7.16 3.56 -8.25
C THR A 29 6.34 2.42 -7.70
N THR A 30 6.13 2.36 -6.40
CA THR A 30 5.36 1.31 -5.73
C THR A 30 4.56 1.89 -4.57
N LEU A 31 3.40 1.31 -4.34
CA LEU A 31 2.49 1.69 -3.26
C LEU A 31 2.06 0.47 -2.46
N ARG A 32 1.84 0.66 -1.16
CA ARG A 32 1.20 -0.33 -0.32
C ARG A 32 0.53 0.33 0.87
N PHE A 33 -0.77 0.08 1.05
CA PHE A 33 -1.46 0.49 2.26
C PHE A 33 -1.05 -0.34 3.47
N SER A 34 -1.06 0.27 4.64
CA SER A 34 -1.05 -0.46 5.91
C SER A 34 -2.31 -1.31 6.02
N ARG A 35 -2.32 -2.31 6.89
CA ARG A 35 -3.46 -3.22 7.02
C ARG A 35 -4.74 -2.51 7.49
N LYS A 36 -4.61 -1.49 8.32
CA LYS A 36 -5.75 -0.68 8.79
C LYS A 36 -6.15 0.41 7.79
N GLY A 37 -5.23 0.81 6.90
CA GLY A 37 -5.42 1.89 5.94
C GLY A 37 -4.96 3.26 6.45
N ASP A 38 -4.56 3.40 7.70
CA ASP A 38 -4.15 4.69 8.28
C ASP A 38 -2.94 5.27 7.55
N TYR A 39 -2.06 4.41 7.02
CA TYR A 39 -0.83 4.82 6.34
C TYR A 39 -0.70 4.20 4.95
N LEU A 40 -0.12 5.00 4.04
CA LEU A 40 0.27 4.57 2.70
C LEU A 40 1.78 4.65 2.56
N ALA A 41 2.46 3.54 2.32
CA ALA A 41 3.88 3.54 1.98
C ALA A 41 4.06 3.67 0.48
N SER A 42 4.94 4.56 0.06
CA SER A 42 5.36 4.74 -1.32
C SER A 42 6.86 4.56 -1.48
N GLY A 43 7.27 3.69 -2.39
CA GLY A 43 8.67 3.51 -2.77
C GLY A 43 8.99 4.38 -3.98
N ARG A 44 10.16 5.04 -3.97
CA ARG A 44 10.59 5.98 -5.00
C ARG A 44 11.70 5.39 -5.87
N VAL A 45 11.91 6.04 -7.03
CA VAL A 45 13.02 5.73 -7.96
C VAL A 45 14.39 5.96 -7.31
N ASP A 46 14.51 6.99 -6.47
CA ASP A 46 15.76 7.36 -5.78
C ASP A 46 16.11 6.44 -4.58
N GLY A 47 15.30 5.41 -4.32
CA GLY A 47 15.53 4.47 -3.23
C GLY A 47 15.01 4.92 -1.87
N LYS A 48 14.31 6.04 -1.80
CA LYS A 48 13.64 6.50 -0.59
C LYS A 48 12.25 5.87 -0.46
N VAL A 49 11.81 5.65 0.76
CA VAL A 49 10.43 5.28 1.08
C VAL A 49 9.78 6.45 1.79
N VAL A 50 8.60 6.83 1.36
CA VAL A 50 7.80 7.86 2.00
C VAL A 50 6.53 7.20 2.54
N ILE A 51 6.23 7.46 3.80
CA ILE A 51 5.01 7.01 4.45
C ILE A 51 4.10 8.21 4.60
N TRP A 52 2.90 8.07 4.10
CA TRP A 52 1.86 9.08 4.10
C TRP A 52 0.81 8.73 5.16
N ASP A 53 0.35 9.72 5.85
CA ASP A 53 -0.84 9.63 6.70
C ASP A 53 -2.08 9.85 5.85
N MET A 54 -3.03 8.93 5.90
CA MET A 54 -4.24 8.97 5.07
C MET A 54 -5.37 9.83 5.65
N GLU A 55 -5.21 10.37 6.84
CA GLU A 55 -6.15 11.34 7.38
C GLU A 55 -5.79 12.77 6.96
N THR A 56 -4.52 13.10 7.08
CA THR A 56 -4.02 14.45 6.76
C THR A 56 -3.50 14.58 5.33
N TYR A 57 -3.28 13.45 4.64
CA TYR A 57 -2.56 13.37 3.37
C TYR A 57 -1.15 13.96 3.40
N GLY A 58 -0.60 14.09 4.61
CA GLY A 58 0.74 14.58 4.85
C GLY A 58 1.79 13.47 4.86
N VAL A 59 3.06 13.89 4.80
CA VAL A 59 4.18 12.94 4.93
C VAL A 59 4.42 12.65 6.40
N ALA A 60 4.14 11.41 6.84
CA ALA A 60 4.39 10.99 8.21
C ALA A 60 5.87 10.65 8.43
N MET A 61 6.55 10.03 7.45
CA MET A 61 7.92 9.56 7.61
C MET A 61 8.64 9.40 6.27
N LYS A 62 9.97 9.60 6.26
CA LYS A 62 10.86 9.31 5.13
C LYS A 62 11.97 8.36 5.59
N LEU A 63 12.11 7.21 4.91
CA LEU A 63 13.13 6.21 5.20
C LEU A 63 14.21 6.21 4.11
N HIS A 64 15.47 6.27 4.54
CA HIS A 64 16.63 6.29 3.64
C HIS A 64 17.48 5.05 3.84
N GLY A 65 17.73 4.27 2.78
CA GLY A 65 18.55 3.05 2.93
C GLY A 65 18.82 2.27 1.67
N HIS A 66 18.05 2.52 0.61
CA HIS A 66 18.29 2.01 -0.72
C HIS A 66 18.87 3.11 -1.61
N TRP A 67 19.56 2.72 -2.67
CA TRP A 67 20.22 3.61 -3.64
C TRP A 67 19.69 3.43 -5.07
N LYS A 68 18.78 2.49 -5.28
CA LYS A 68 18.06 2.28 -6.53
C LYS A 68 16.58 2.17 -6.25
N GLN A 69 15.82 2.17 -7.30
CA GLN A 69 14.38 2.06 -7.30
C GLN A 69 13.85 0.96 -6.39
N ILE A 70 12.83 1.28 -5.61
CA ILE A 70 12.13 0.34 -4.78
C ILE A 70 11.07 -0.36 -5.62
N GLN A 71 11.07 -1.70 -5.59
CA GLN A 71 10.18 -2.55 -6.37
C GLN A 71 9.01 -3.10 -5.55
N SER A 72 9.23 -3.36 -4.28
CA SER A 72 8.22 -3.98 -3.44
C SER A 72 8.24 -3.45 -2.03
N LEU A 73 7.06 -3.29 -1.47
CA LEU A 73 6.78 -2.90 -0.10
C LEU A 73 5.86 -3.93 0.53
N SER A 74 6.14 -4.32 1.77
CA SER A 74 5.29 -5.24 2.52
C SER A 74 5.22 -4.82 3.98
N TRP A 75 3.99 -4.60 4.47
CA TRP A 75 3.74 -4.27 5.86
C TRP A 75 3.64 -5.53 6.71
N SER A 76 4.12 -5.46 7.95
CA SER A 76 3.78 -6.46 8.96
C SER A 76 2.33 -6.33 9.39
N ARG A 77 1.80 -7.37 10.01
CA ARG A 77 0.40 -7.42 10.44
C ARG A 77 0.07 -6.36 11.50
N ASP A 78 1.00 -6.10 12.40
CA ASP A 78 0.90 -5.08 13.45
C ASP A 78 1.10 -3.63 12.93
N GLY A 79 1.54 -3.46 11.68
CA GLY A 79 1.83 -2.15 11.09
C GLY A 79 3.15 -1.51 11.58
N ARG A 80 3.87 -2.17 12.52
CA ARG A 80 5.11 -1.63 13.08
C ARG A 80 6.31 -1.81 12.16
N HIS A 81 6.36 -2.93 11.44
CA HIS A 81 7.50 -3.26 10.58
C HIS A 81 7.14 -3.09 9.11
N LEU A 82 8.10 -2.59 8.35
CA LEU A 82 7.98 -2.45 6.90
C LEU A 82 9.18 -3.14 6.24
N LEU A 83 8.91 -4.07 5.33
CA LEU A 83 9.90 -4.66 4.44
C LEU A 83 9.93 -3.88 3.14
N THR A 84 11.14 -3.50 2.71
CA THR A 84 11.37 -2.81 1.44
C THR A 84 12.35 -3.61 0.61
N ALA A 85 12.04 -3.79 -0.66
CA ALA A 85 12.91 -4.49 -1.61
C ALA A 85 13.18 -3.62 -2.83
N SER A 86 14.43 -3.64 -3.29
CA SER A 86 14.91 -2.72 -4.32
C SER A 86 15.71 -3.44 -5.41
N GLN A 87 15.87 -2.74 -6.52
CA GLN A 87 16.79 -3.12 -7.60
C GLN A 87 18.26 -3.08 -7.20
N ASP A 88 18.60 -2.60 -6.00
CA ASP A 88 19.95 -2.62 -5.46
C ASP A 88 20.36 -4.00 -4.90
N CYS A 89 19.57 -5.04 -5.17
CA CYS A 89 19.76 -6.40 -4.67
C CYS A 89 19.71 -6.50 -3.15
N ARG A 90 18.98 -5.61 -2.48
CA ARG A 90 18.83 -5.61 -1.03
C ARG A 90 17.37 -5.60 -0.63
N ALA A 91 17.07 -6.32 0.46
CA ALA A 91 15.85 -6.19 1.21
C ALA A 91 16.18 -5.62 2.59
N CYS A 92 15.46 -4.58 3.01
CA CYS A 92 15.63 -3.93 4.31
C CYS A 92 14.36 -4.07 5.13
N LEU A 93 14.49 -4.50 6.38
CA LEU A 93 13.43 -4.47 7.36
C LEU A 93 13.60 -3.25 8.26
N TRP A 94 12.53 -2.47 8.39
CA TRP A 94 12.47 -1.25 9.17
C TRP A 94 11.56 -1.42 10.38
N ASP A 95 11.95 -0.84 11.49
CA ASP A 95 11.06 -0.56 12.62
C ASP A 95 10.60 0.89 12.53
N LEU A 96 9.32 1.08 12.33
CA LEU A 96 8.75 2.42 12.14
C LEU A 96 8.68 3.21 13.45
N GLN A 97 8.61 2.52 14.59
CA GLN A 97 8.61 3.18 15.89
C GLN A 97 9.95 3.89 16.18
N THR A 98 11.05 3.19 15.89
CA THR A 98 12.40 3.72 16.11
C THR A 98 12.95 4.44 14.88
N GLN A 99 12.28 4.32 13.73
CA GLN A 99 12.72 4.82 12.42
C GLN A 99 14.06 4.26 11.97
N GLN A 100 14.43 3.12 12.51
CA GLN A 100 15.72 2.50 12.24
C GLN A 100 15.58 1.25 11.37
N ARG A 101 16.61 1.03 10.58
CA ARG A 101 16.72 -0.20 9.82
C ARG A 101 17.21 -1.32 10.73
N ILE A 102 16.34 -2.30 10.97
CA ILE A 102 16.67 -3.47 11.82
C ILE A 102 17.64 -4.38 11.13
N ARG A 103 17.36 -4.75 9.88
CA ARG A 103 18.11 -5.75 9.12
C ARG A 103 18.23 -5.37 7.65
N THR A 104 19.33 -5.80 7.03
CA THR A 104 19.55 -5.72 5.58
C THR A 104 20.01 -7.08 5.09
N VAL A 105 19.29 -7.61 4.11
CA VAL A 105 19.62 -8.86 3.42
C VAL A 105 20.06 -8.52 2.01
N LYS A 106 21.26 -8.99 1.61
CA LYS A 106 21.79 -8.81 0.26
C LYS A 106 21.52 -10.05 -0.57
N PHE A 107 21.16 -9.88 -1.84
CA PHE A 107 20.94 -10.94 -2.81
C PHE A 107 21.91 -10.78 -3.98
N GLU A 108 21.99 -11.81 -4.83
CA GLU A 108 22.85 -11.80 -6.02
C GLU A 108 22.19 -11.11 -7.22
N ALA A 109 20.85 -11.09 -7.26
CA ALA A 109 20.07 -10.49 -8.31
C ALA A 109 19.09 -9.43 -7.77
N PRO A 110 18.60 -8.51 -8.61
CA PRO A 110 17.54 -7.56 -8.25
C PRO A 110 16.27 -8.27 -7.79
N ILE A 111 15.58 -7.67 -6.82
CA ILE A 111 14.37 -8.24 -6.26
C ILE A 111 13.16 -7.68 -7.02
N TYR A 112 12.26 -8.55 -7.47
CA TYR A 112 10.98 -8.17 -8.06
C TYR A 112 9.92 -7.89 -6.99
N THR A 113 9.68 -8.92 -6.16
CA THR A 113 8.69 -8.84 -5.09
C THR A 113 9.27 -9.42 -3.82
N ALA A 114 8.95 -8.82 -2.70
CA ALA A 114 9.24 -9.36 -1.39
C ALA A 114 8.02 -9.17 -0.49
N GLU A 115 7.61 -10.23 0.20
CA GLU A 115 6.45 -10.21 1.08
C GLU A 115 6.80 -10.80 2.44
N LEU A 116 6.38 -10.12 3.51
CA LEU A 116 6.51 -10.58 4.89
C LEU A 116 5.53 -11.72 5.17
N HIS A 117 5.95 -12.63 6.00
CA HIS A 117 5.04 -13.64 6.53
C HIS A 117 3.97 -12.98 7.42
N PRO A 118 2.68 -13.36 7.29
CA PRO A 118 1.58 -12.68 7.97
C PRO A 118 1.68 -12.64 9.49
N TYR A 119 2.32 -13.62 10.13
CA TYR A 119 2.43 -13.71 11.58
C TYR A 119 3.86 -13.56 12.11
N ASN A 120 4.87 -13.76 11.28
CA ASN A 120 6.27 -13.71 11.69
C ASN A 120 7.03 -12.67 10.87
N HIS A 121 7.25 -11.48 11.44
CA HIS A 121 7.99 -10.39 10.77
C HIS A 121 9.46 -10.72 10.48
N ASN A 122 9.99 -11.80 11.05
CA ASN A 122 11.37 -12.26 10.78
C ASN A 122 11.46 -13.19 9.56
N LEU A 123 10.34 -13.59 8.98
CA LEU A 123 10.30 -14.48 7.82
C LEU A 123 9.71 -13.73 6.63
N PHE A 124 10.36 -13.83 5.47
CA PHE A 124 9.82 -13.24 4.23
C PHE A 124 10.21 -14.09 3.02
N VAL A 125 9.41 -13.98 1.97
CA VAL A 125 9.71 -14.56 0.67
C VAL A 125 10.15 -13.46 -0.29
N ALA A 126 11.17 -13.74 -1.11
CA ALA A 126 11.65 -12.82 -2.13
C ALA A 126 11.76 -13.52 -3.49
N SER A 127 11.17 -12.91 -4.51
CA SER A 127 11.31 -13.32 -5.91
C SER A 127 12.39 -12.47 -6.57
N LEU A 128 13.36 -13.09 -7.18
CA LEU A 128 14.48 -12.42 -7.84
C LEU A 128 14.31 -12.39 -9.35
N PHE A 129 15.01 -11.47 -9.99
CA PHE A 129 15.06 -11.36 -11.44
C PHE A 129 15.76 -12.57 -12.04
N GLU A 130 15.08 -13.31 -12.91
CA GLU A 130 15.59 -14.51 -13.62
C GLU A 130 16.21 -15.60 -12.75
N ASP A 131 15.90 -15.60 -11.44
CA ASP A 131 16.42 -16.57 -10.48
C ASP A 131 15.28 -17.28 -9.72
N ARG A 132 15.65 -18.18 -8.83
CA ARG A 132 14.72 -18.90 -7.96
C ARG A 132 14.29 -18.01 -6.81
N PRO A 133 13.07 -18.19 -6.29
CA PRO A 133 12.62 -17.45 -5.12
C PRO A 133 13.33 -17.98 -3.86
N TYR A 134 13.50 -17.09 -2.90
CA TYR A 134 14.13 -17.37 -1.61
C TYR A 134 13.15 -17.20 -0.47
N LEU A 135 13.14 -18.15 0.44
CA LEU A 135 12.55 -17.97 1.76
C LEU A 135 13.69 -17.55 2.71
N VAL A 136 13.55 -16.40 3.33
CA VAL A 136 14.58 -15.78 4.16
C VAL A 136 14.12 -15.66 5.59
N ASP A 137 14.92 -16.21 6.51
CA ASP A 137 14.74 -16.09 7.93
C ASP A 137 15.81 -15.15 8.50
N ILE A 138 15.37 -14.06 9.13
CA ILE A 138 16.19 -13.02 9.73
C ILE A 138 16.17 -13.02 11.26
N THR A 139 15.69 -14.10 11.88
CA THR A 139 15.67 -14.26 13.34
C THR A 139 17.08 -14.19 13.90
N ASN A 140 18.02 -14.84 13.23
CA ASN A 140 19.43 -14.83 13.60
C ASN A 140 20.16 -13.57 13.09
N PRO A 141 21.32 -13.20 13.70
CA PRO A 141 22.14 -12.10 13.20
C PRO A 141 22.55 -12.26 11.74
N GLU A 142 22.84 -13.50 11.31
CA GLU A 142 23.09 -13.85 9.92
C GLU A 142 21.80 -14.37 9.27
N PRO A 143 21.33 -13.74 8.17
CA PRO A 143 20.10 -14.15 7.50
C PRO A 143 20.27 -15.52 6.84
N VAL A 144 19.40 -16.45 7.17
CA VAL A 144 19.36 -17.77 6.54
C VAL A 144 18.50 -17.70 5.29
N LYS A 145 19.11 -17.88 4.12
CA LYS A 145 18.43 -17.89 2.82
C LYS A 145 18.23 -19.32 2.36
N ARG A 146 17.01 -19.69 2.07
CA ARG A 146 16.65 -21.02 1.59
C ARG A 146 16.00 -20.89 0.22
N ILE A 147 16.57 -21.58 -0.77
CA ILE A 147 16.06 -21.59 -2.15
C ILE A 147 14.77 -22.41 -2.20
N LEU A 148 13.75 -21.89 -2.86
CA LEU A 148 12.50 -22.60 -3.11
C LEU A 148 12.51 -23.23 -4.51
N PRO A 149 11.94 -24.44 -4.68
CA PRO A 149 11.83 -25.07 -5.98
C PRO A 149 10.82 -24.33 -6.87
N THR A 150 11.10 -24.28 -8.16
CA THR A 150 10.20 -23.62 -9.16
C THR A 150 9.50 -24.61 -10.05
N THR A 151 10.01 -25.84 -10.13
CA THR A 151 9.41 -26.93 -10.93
C THR A 151 9.19 -28.12 -10.03
N PRO A 152 8.05 -28.83 -10.16
CA PRO A 152 7.89 -30.11 -9.52
C PRO A 152 8.99 -31.08 -10.03
N LEU A 153 9.54 -31.87 -9.14
CA LEU A 153 10.50 -32.90 -9.50
C LEU A 153 9.82 -33.96 -10.37
N SER A 154 9.95 -33.85 -11.67
CA SER A 154 9.64 -34.94 -12.60
C SER A 154 10.95 -35.36 -13.27
N ASP A 155 11.33 -36.60 -13.12
CA ASP A 155 12.60 -37.16 -13.62
C ASP A 155 12.71 -37.23 -15.16
N SER A 156 11.65 -36.87 -15.87
CA SER A 156 11.54 -37.04 -17.32
C SER A 156 12.01 -35.84 -18.17
N ILE A 157 12.40 -34.69 -17.57
CA ILE A 157 12.75 -33.50 -18.35
C ILE A 157 14.16 -33.04 -18.05
N PRO A 158 15.02 -32.85 -19.09
CA PRO A 158 16.40 -32.43 -18.90
C PRO A 158 16.50 -31.08 -18.17
N ARG A 159 17.37 -31.02 -17.16
CA ARG A 159 17.57 -29.85 -16.26
C ARG A 159 17.83 -28.52 -16.97
N SER A 160 18.27 -28.54 -18.22
CA SER A 160 18.58 -27.33 -19.00
C SER A 160 17.35 -26.62 -19.58
N GLU A 161 16.26 -27.34 -19.83
CA GLU A 161 15.03 -26.76 -20.42
C GLU A 161 14.02 -26.26 -19.38
N ASN A 162 14.24 -26.57 -18.11
CA ASN A 162 13.29 -26.30 -17.01
C ASN A 162 13.64 -25.09 -16.14
N LYS A 163 14.50 -24.15 -16.61
CA LYS A 163 14.69 -22.92 -15.90
C LYS A 163 13.41 -22.07 -15.95
N GLN A 164 12.60 -22.20 -14.93
CA GLN A 164 11.46 -21.29 -14.70
C GLN A 164 11.88 -20.31 -13.60
N ALA A 165 11.80 -19.02 -13.92
CA ALA A 165 11.96 -17.98 -12.92
C ALA A 165 10.62 -17.73 -12.23
N THR A 166 10.64 -17.44 -10.94
CA THR A 166 9.48 -16.98 -10.19
C THR A 166 9.44 -15.46 -10.25
N THR A 167 8.32 -14.94 -10.73
CA THR A 167 8.15 -13.49 -10.90
C THR A 167 7.43 -12.85 -9.74
N SER A 168 6.48 -13.56 -9.14
CA SER A 168 5.73 -13.09 -7.98
C SER A 168 5.55 -14.26 -7.01
N ALA A 169 5.79 -14.02 -5.73
CA ALA A 169 5.55 -14.99 -4.66
C ALA A 169 4.88 -14.29 -3.48
N ILE A 170 3.79 -14.88 -3.00
CA ILE A 170 2.98 -14.36 -1.90
C ILE A 170 2.74 -15.45 -0.87
N PHE A 171 2.50 -15.07 0.38
CA PHE A 171 2.06 -16.00 1.42
C PHE A 171 0.55 -16.21 1.37
N SER A 172 0.10 -17.38 1.80
CA SER A 172 -1.29 -17.59 2.18
C SER A 172 -1.64 -16.77 3.42
N VAL A 173 -2.93 -16.56 3.71
CA VAL A 173 -3.39 -15.75 4.85
C VAL A 173 -2.84 -16.24 6.20
N LEU A 174 -2.70 -17.56 6.35
CA LEU A 174 -2.11 -18.16 7.55
C LEU A 174 -0.58 -18.27 7.51
N GLY A 175 0.05 -18.07 6.34
CA GLY A 175 1.49 -18.20 6.17
C GLY A 175 2.01 -19.62 5.99
N ASN A 176 1.17 -20.64 6.12
CA ASN A 176 1.59 -22.05 5.99
C ASN A 176 1.99 -22.43 4.56
N HIS A 177 1.51 -21.68 3.57
CA HIS A 177 1.76 -21.94 2.16
C HIS A 177 2.28 -20.68 1.46
N ILE A 178 3.09 -20.90 0.43
CA ILE A 178 3.59 -19.88 -0.49
C ILE A 178 3.00 -20.14 -1.87
N ILE A 179 2.42 -19.12 -2.47
CA ILE A 179 1.85 -19.19 -3.82
C ILE A 179 2.81 -18.43 -4.74
N ALA A 180 3.38 -19.12 -5.71
CA ALA A 180 4.39 -18.59 -6.60
C ALA A 180 3.96 -18.63 -8.06
N GLY A 181 4.01 -17.50 -8.75
CA GLY A 181 3.76 -17.38 -10.18
C GLY A 181 5.06 -17.46 -10.97
N THR A 182 5.05 -18.22 -12.05
CA THR A 182 6.25 -18.47 -12.85
C THR A 182 6.22 -17.75 -14.20
N SER A 183 7.40 -17.64 -14.80
CA SER A 183 7.59 -17.04 -16.12
C SER A 183 6.90 -17.81 -17.26
N LYS A 184 6.56 -19.09 -17.05
CA LYS A 184 5.85 -19.93 -18.03
C LYS A 184 4.34 -20.04 -17.79
N GLY A 185 3.79 -19.25 -16.87
CA GLY A 185 2.35 -19.21 -16.58
C GLY A 185 1.84 -20.31 -15.65
N TYR A 186 2.74 -20.94 -14.88
CA TYR A 186 2.36 -21.88 -13.83
C TYR A 186 2.17 -21.15 -12.51
N ILE A 187 1.22 -21.60 -11.72
CA ILE A 187 1.06 -21.26 -10.32
C ILE A 187 1.45 -22.48 -9.51
N ASN A 188 2.44 -22.31 -8.66
CA ASN A 188 2.93 -23.31 -7.74
C ASN A 188 2.49 -22.98 -6.32
N ILE A 189 1.96 -23.96 -5.61
CA ILE A 189 1.66 -23.88 -4.19
C ILE A 189 2.71 -24.69 -3.46
N LEU A 190 3.47 -24.02 -2.58
CA LEU A 190 4.53 -24.63 -1.79
C LEU A 190 4.15 -24.57 -0.31
N GLU A 191 4.54 -25.56 0.44
CA GLU A 191 4.47 -25.54 1.89
C GLU A 191 5.65 -24.75 2.47
N THR A 192 5.39 -23.87 3.43
CA THR A 192 6.41 -22.98 3.99
C THR A 192 7.47 -23.75 4.79
N GLU A 193 7.07 -24.78 5.55
CA GLU A 193 7.99 -25.56 6.39
C GLU A 193 8.82 -26.54 5.58
N SER A 194 8.18 -27.42 4.81
CA SER A 194 8.87 -28.46 4.01
C SER A 194 9.52 -27.87 2.75
N ARG A 195 9.05 -26.72 2.29
CA ARG A 195 9.50 -26.04 1.06
C ARG A 195 9.29 -26.88 -0.20
N LYS A 196 8.40 -27.84 -0.15
CA LYS A 196 8.06 -28.70 -1.28
C LYS A 196 6.89 -28.09 -2.05
N ILE A 197 6.84 -28.35 -3.36
CA ILE A 197 5.68 -28.01 -4.18
C ILE A 197 4.62 -29.05 -3.91
N ILE A 198 3.46 -28.60 -3.41
CA ILE A 198 2.29 -29.46 -3.20
C ILE A 198 1.50 -29.56 -4.50
N HIS A 199 1.34 -28.43 -5.20
CA HIS A 199 0.51 -28.36 -6.40
C HIS A 199 1.13 -27.41 -7.43
N SER A 200 1.01 -27.74 -8.70
CA SER A 200 1.47 -26.91 -9.81
C SER A 200 0.50 -27.02 -10.98
N THR A 201 -0.08 -25.88 -11.33
CA THR A 201 -1.08 -25.82 -12.42
C THR A 201 -0.72 -24.73 -13.41
N LYS A 202 -0.81 -25.05 -14.71
CA LYS A 202 -0.65 -24.06 -15.78
C LYS A 202 -1.95 -23.30 -15.99
N ILE A 203 -1.94 -22.00 -15.79
CA ILE A 203 -3.13 -21.14 -15.87
C ILE A 203 -3.08 -20.22 -17.07
N SER A 204 -1.89 -19.76 -17.44
CA SER A 204 -1.71 -18.87 -18.57
C SER A 204 -0.64 -19.34 -19.54
N THR A 205 -0.66 -18.80 -20.75
CA THR A 205 0.41 -19.02 -21.74
C THR A 205 1.55 -18.02 -21.59
N GLY A 206 1.27 -16.90 -20.91
CA GLY A 206 2.22 -15.85 -20.66
C GLY A 206 2.79 -15.86 -19.24
N LEU A 207 3.79 -15.02 -19.01
CA LEU A 207 4.40 -14.80 -17.70
C LEU A 207 3.36 -14.23 -16.72
N ILE A 208 3.34 -14.72 -15.51
CA ILE A 208 2.52 -14.18 -14.42
C ILE A 208 3.28 -13.01 -13.79
N SER A 209 2.81 -11.79 -14.01
CA SER A 209 3.48 -10.58 -13.52
C SER A 209 3.15 -10.26 -12.07
N LEU A 210 1.94 -10.56 -11.64
CA LEU A 210 1.45 -10.21 -10.31
C LEU A 210 0.49 -11.27 -9.79
N LEU A 211 0.59 -11.53 -8.50
CA LEU A 211 -0.37 -12.31 -7.71
C LEU A 211 -0.86 -11.46 -6.55
N ARG A 212 -2.17 -11.52 -6.28
CA ARG A 212 -2.80 -10.90 -5.13
C ARG A 212 -3.83 -11.85 -4.53
N LEU A 213 -3.94 -11.84 -3.23
CA LEU A 213 -4.88 -12.68 -2.50
C LEU A 213 -5.93 -11.80 -1.82
N THR A 214 -7.18 -12.28 -1.80
CA THR A 214 -8.23 -11.64 -0.99
C THR A 214 -7.94 -11.81 0.50
N SER A 215 -8.53 -10.96 1.33
CA SER A 215 -8.32 -10.98 2.79
C SER A 215 -8.76 -12.30 3.45
N ASN A 216 -9.75 -12.99 2.88
CA ASN A 216 -10.20 -14.32 3.32
C ASN A 216 -9.36 -15.48 2.76
N GLY A 217 -8.47 -15.21 1.79
CA GLY A 217 -7.59 -16.23 1.19
C GLY A 217 -8.26 -17.18 0.22
N ARG A 218 -9.54 -16.98 -0.14
CA ARG A 218 -10.28 -17.89 -1.02
C ARG A 218 -10.15 -17.59 -2.51
N GLN A 219 -9.81 -16.35 -2.85
CA GLN A 219 -9.65 -15.94 -4.23
C GLN A 219 -8.25 -15.38 -4.48
N LEU A 220 -7.66 -15.79 -5.57
CA LEU A 220 -6.36 -15.37 -6.05
C LEU A 220 -6.53 -14.60 -7.36
N LEU A 221 -6.00 -13.40 -7.44
CA LEU A 221 -5.91 -12.59 -8.64
C LEU A 221 -4.56 -12.81 -9.29
N ALA A 222 -4.57 -13.19 -10.56
CA ALA A 222 -3.37 -13.39 -11.36
C ALA A 222 -3.39 -12.49 -12.58
N ASN A 223 -2.41 -11.59 -12.67
CA ASN A 223 -2.15 -10.82 -13.87
C ASN A 223 -1.10 -11.53 -14.73
N SER A 224 -1.38 -11.70 -16.00
CA SER A 224 -0.45 -12.35 -16.92
C SER A 224 -0.24 -11.52 -18.19
N THR A 225 0.90 -11.71 -18.82
CA THR A 225 1.27 -10.98 -20.06
C THR A 225 0.43 -11.38 -21.28
N ASP A 226 -0.45 -12.38 -21.15
CA ASP A 226 -1.43 -12.76 -22.16
C ASP A 226 -2.63 -11.80 -22.28
N ARG A 227 -2.61 -10.68 -21.53
CA ARG A 227 -3.63 -9.62 -21.50
C ARG A 227 -4.94 -10.02 -20.79
N ILE A 228 -4.94 -11.11 -20.07
CA ILE A 228 -6.10 -11.59 -19.34
C ILE A 228 -5.77 -11.60 -17.86
N ILE A 229 -6.59 -10.93 -17.07
CA ILE A 229 -6.58 -11.02 -15.62
C ILE A 229 -7.53 -12.16 -15.23
N ARG A 230 -7.08 -13.04 -14.34
CA ARG A 230 -7.85 -14.19 -13.90
C ARG A 230 -8.08 -14.16 -12.41
N THR A 231 -9.29 -14.44 -12.00
CA THR A 231 -9.58 -14.80 -10.61
C THR A 231 -9.69 -16.31 -10.50
N ILE A 232 -9.07 -16.85 -9.49
CA ILE A 232 -8.91 -18.28 -9.27
C ILE A 232 -9.42 -18.58 -7.87
N ASN A 233 -10.33 -19.53 -7.76
CA ASN A 233 -10.78 -20.01 -6.47
C ASN A 233 -9.71 -20.94 -5.88
N LEU A 234 -9.28 -20.60 -4.66
CA LEU A 234 -8.41 -21.43 -3.87
C LEU A 234 -9.24 -22.26 -2.89
N PRO A 235 -8.97 -23.56 -2.78
CA PRO A 235 -9.52 -24.36 -1.69
C PRO A 235 -9.00 -23.86 -0.35
N ASP A 236 -9.66 -24.21 0.73
CA ASP A 236 -9.21 -23.86 2.08
C ASP A 236 -7.87 -24.55 2.35
N LEU A 237 -6.77 -23.83 2.09
CA LEU A 237 -5.40 -24.32 2.31
C LEU A 237 -5.11 -24.67 3.78
N SER A 238 -5.92 -24.16 4.72
CA SER A 238 -5.81 -24.49 6.15
C SER A 238 -6.18 -25.94 6.47
N LEU A 239 -7.00 -26.57 5.63
CA LEU A 239 -7.43 -27.96 5.79
C LEU A 239 -6.43 -28.96 5.20
N ILE A 240 -5.48 -28.48 4.42
CA ILE A 240 -4.38 -29.29 3.90
C ILE A 240 -3.31 -29.32 5.01
N THR A 241 -3.61 -30.07 6.07
CA THR A 241 -2.58 -30.43 7.04
C THR A 241 -1.56 -31.32 6.34
N PRO A 242 -0.26 -31.10 6.55
CA PRO A 242 0.70 -32.11 6.17
C PRO A 242 0.22 -33.43 6.78
N SER A 243 -0.07 -34.39 5.91
CA SER A 243 -0.45 -35.73 6.35
C SER A 243 0.52 -36.09 7.48
N THR A 244 -0.02 -36.32 8.68
CA THR A 244 0.68 -36.98 9.77
C THR A 244 0.83 -38.45 9.38
N ALA A 245 1.42 -38.69 8.19
CA ALA A 245 2.00 -39.97 7.87
C ALA A 245 3.20 -40.13 8.82
N PRO A 246 3.28 -41.24 9.53
CA PRO A 246 4.45 -41.54 10.35
C PRO A 246 5.69 -41.34 9.46
N PRO A 247 6.84 -40.90 10.01
CA PRO A 247 8.04 -40.69 9.24
C PRO A 247 8.31 -41.96 8.44
N PHE A 248 8.13 -41.86 7.14
CA PHE A 248 8.41 -42.96 6.21
C PHE A 248 9.91 -43.16 6.23
N GLU A 249 10.38 -44.15 6.91
CA GLU A 249 11.77 -44.64 6.75
C GLU A 249 11.87 -45.18 5.32
N PRO A 250 12.71 -44.62 4.45
CA PRO A 250 12.87 -45.13 3.09
C PRO A 250 13.51 -46.55 3.16
N THR A 251 12.70 -47.57 3.04
CA THR A 251 13.16 -48.96 3.02
C THR A 251 13.58 -49.43 1.62
N SER A 252 13.37 -48.61 0.59
CA SER A 252 13.94 -48.86 -0.74
C SER A 252 13.92 -47.56 -1.57
N GLU A 253 14.93 -47.37 -2.42
CA GLU A 253 15.08 -46.20 -3.29
C GLU A 253 14.03 -46.12 -4.42
N ASP A 254 13.15 -47.11 -4.54
CA ASP A 254 12.16 -47.24 -5.63
C ASP A 254 10.71 -46.85 -5.23
N ASP A 255 10.40 -46.60 -3.96
CA ASP A 255 9.08 -46.21 -3.48
C ASP A 255 8.96 -44.69 -3.26
N GLN A 256 9.12 -43.90 -4.31
CA GLN A 256 8.66 -42.52 -4.28
C GLN A 256 7.15 -42.49 -4.56
N PRO A 257 6.32 -41.89 -3.67
CA PRO A 257 4.90 -41.72 -3.97
C PRO A 257 4.77 -40.93 -5.26
N ASP A 258 4.06 -41.49 -6.23
CA ASP A 258 3.80 -40.83 -7.50
C ASP A 258 3.26 -39.41 -7.24
N PRO A 259 3.81 -38.39 -7.88
CA PRO A 259 3.34 -37.01 -7.73
C PRO A 259 1.88 -36.86 -8.14
N ALA A 260 1.28 -37.83 -8.83
CA ALA A 260 -0.13 -37.86 -9.21
C ALA A 260 -1.07 -38.05 -8.01
N THR A 261 -0.66 -38.78 -6.96
CA THR A 261 -1.54 -39.05 -5.80
C THR A 261 -1.65 -37.88 -4.82
N LEU A 262 -0.72 -36.94 -4.83
CA LEU A 262 -0.77 -35.71 -4.01
C LEU A 262 -1.55 -34.57 -4.72
N ALA A 263 -1.73 -34.66 -6.03
CA ALA A 263 -2.34 -33.60 -6.85
C ALA A 263 -3.89 -33.67 -6.91
N GLU A 264 -4.50 -34.76 -6.49
CA GLU A 264 -5.94 -34.96 -6.70
C GLU A 264 -6.85 -34.12 -5.80
N ASN A 265 -6.32 -33.52 -4.72
CA ASN A 265 -7.12 -32.77 -3.74
C ASN A 265 -7.15 -31.25 -3.94
N ILE A 266 -6.29 -30.69 -4.78
CA ILE A 266 -6.23 -29.26 -5.05
C ILE A 266 -6.61 -28.97 -6.49
N VAL A 267 -7.82 -28.51 -6.71
CA VAL A 267 -8.27 -28.06 -8.03
C VAL A 267 -8.32 -26.55 -8.05
N LEU A 268 -7.42 -25.92 -8.80
CA LEU A 268 -7.45 -24.48 -9.05
C LEU A 268 -8.41 -24.19 -10.21
N THR A 269 -9.59 -23.69 -9.91
CA THR A 269 -10.57 -23.32 -10.92
C THR A 269 -10.51 -21.83 -11.21
N THR A 270 -10.40 -21.46 -12.50
CA THR A 270 -10.54 -20.06 -12.92
C THR A 270 -12.02 -19.71 -12.87
N GLU A 271 -12.37 -18.73 -12.04
CA GLU A 271 -13.75 -18.27 -11.86
C GLU A 271 -14.11 -17.23 -12.94
N HIS A 272 -13.35 -16.16 -13.03
CA HIS A 272 -13.57 -15.07 -13.97
C HIS A 272 -12.31 -14.74 -14.77
N LYS A 273 -12.53 -14.17 -15.96
CA LYS A 273 -11.49 -13.68 -16.86
C LYS A 273 -11.85 -12.26 -17.27
N PHE A 274 -11.00 -11.31 -16.89
CA PHE A 274 -11.18 -9.89 -17.25
C PHE A 274 -10.21 -9.54 -18.37
N GLN A 275 -10.76 -9.00 -19.45
CA GLN A 275 -9.99 -8.56 -20.61
C GLN A 275 -10.77 -7.46 -21.35
N ASP A 276 -10.05 -6.58 -22.00
CA ASP A 276 -10.65 -5.67 -22.95
C ASP A 276 -10.62 -6.32 -24.35
N LEU A 277 -11.80 -6.66 -24.87
CA LEU A 277 -11.96 -7.31 -26.16
C LEU A 277 -11.71 -6.35 -27.33
N VAL A 278 -11.94 -5.06 -27.12
CA VAL A 278 -11.83 -4.02 -28.14
C VAL A 278 -10.38 -3.58 -28.27
N ASN A 279 -9.76 -3.17 -27.20
CA ASN A 279 -8.45 -2.55 -27.21
C ASN A 279 -7.29 -3.54 -27.09
N ARG A 280 -7.53 -4.77 -26.64
CA ARG A 280 -6.52 -5.83 -26.44
C ARG A 280 -5.27 -5.34 -25.70
N LEU A 281 -5.49 -4.53 -24.66
CA LEU A 281 -4.43 -3.90 -23.91
C LEU A 281 -3.70 -4.87 -22.97
N ARG A 282 -2.47 -4.54 -22.65
CA ARG A 282 -1.77 -5.11 -21.50
C ARG A 282 -2.19 -4.40 -20.23
N TRP A 283 -2.10 -5.11 -19.13
CA TRP A 283 -2.38 -4.59 -17.79
C TRP A 283 -1.07 -4.40 -17.04
N ASN A 284 -0.84 -3.19 -16.50
CA ASN A 284 0.33 -2.91 -15.68
C ASN A 284 0.20 -3.57 -14.31
N HIS A 285 -0.89 -3.26 -13.63
CA HIS A 285 -1.15 -3.74 -12.28
C HIS A 285 -2.63 -4.07 -12.12
N CYS A 286 -2.94 -4.95 -11.18
CA CYS A 286 -4.32 -5.24 -10.79
C CYS A 286 -4.42 -5.38 -9.27
N ALA A 287 -5.59 -5.05 -8.73
CA ALA A 287 -5.86 -5.13 -7.31
C ALA A 287 -7.31 -5.54 -7.04
N PHE A 288 -7.53 -6.25 -5.94
CA PHE A 288 -8.85 -6.46 -5.38
C PHE A 288 -9.28 -5.26 -4.56
N SER A 289 -10.57 -4.94 -4.57
CA SER A 289 -11.16 -4.11 -3.54
C SER A 289 -11.18 -4.85 -2.20
N HIS A 290 -11.23 -4.11 -1.13
CA HIS A 290 -11.48 -4.70 0.17
C HIS A 290 -12.98 -4.74 0.46
N SER A 291 -13.46 -5.90 0.90
CA SER A 291 -14.83 -6.01 1.43
C SER A 291 -14.77 -6.05 2.96
N SER A 292 -15.50 -5.15 3.58
CA SER A 292 -15.44 -4.95 5.03
C SER A 292 -16.09 -6.07 5.84
N SER A 293 -17.13 -6.73 5.32
CA SER A 293 -17.96 -7.66 6.11
C SER A 293 -17.67 -9.14 5.89
N THR A 294 -17.35 -9.53 4.65
CA THR A 294 -17.22 -10.95 4.28
C THR A 294 -15.81 -11.38 3.95
N GLY A 295 -14.88 -10.44 3.81
CA GLY A 295 -13.52 -10.70 3.33
C GLY A 295 -13.45 -11.11 1.85
N ILE A 296 -14.57 -11.09 1.15
CA ILE A 296 -14.67 -11.31 -0.30
C ILE A 296 -14.54 -9.94 -0.96
N ALA A 297 -13.73 -9.85 -2.00
CA ALA A 297 -13.65 -8.63 -2.79
C ALA A 297 -14.90 -8.47 -3.66
N ASP A 298 -15.42 -7.25 -3.74
CA ASP A 298 -16.58 -6.95 -4.59
C ASP A 298 -16.14 -6.47 -5.98
N TYR A 299 -14.97 -5.82 -6.07
CA TYR A 299 -14.45 -5.27 -7.32
C TYR A 299 -13.03 -5.73 -7.61
N VAL A 300 -12.71 -5.74 -8.90
CA VAL A 300 -11.35 -5.92 -9.43
C VAL A 300 -11.01 -4.67 -10.22
N THR A 301 -9.83 -4.11 -9.98
CA THR A 301 -9.33 -2.97 -10.75
C THR A 301 -8.06 -3.32 -11.47
N ALA A 302 -7.85 -2.69 -12.62
CA ALA A 302 -6.61 -2.81 -13.35
C ALA A 302 -6.20 -1.50 -14.03
N SER A 303 -4.90 -1.22 -14.02
CA SER A 303 -4.28 -0.14 -14.77
C SER A 303 -3.86 -0.62 -16.14
N THR A 304 -4.10 0.24 -17.15
CA THR A 304 -3.75 -0.06 -18.53
C THR A 304 -2.30 0.31 -18.84
N TYR A 305 -1.69 -0.44 -19.76
CA TYR A 305 -0.38 -0.12 -20.28
C TYR A 305 -0.50 0.82 -21.51
N MET A 306 0.27 1.89 -21.53
CA MET A 306 0.25 2.94 -22.59
C MET A 306 -1.09 3.66 -22.77
N LYS A 307 -2.01 3.51 -21.83
CA LYS A 307 -3.25 4.28 -21.76
C LYS A 307 -3.42 4.86 -20.37
N LYS A 308 -4.30 5.83 -20.26
CA LYS A 308 -4.51 6.60 -19.03
C LYS A 308 -5.73 6.11 -18.23
N ASP A 309 -6.25 4.94 -18.57
CA ASP A 309 -7.51 4.44 -18.06
C ASP A 309 -7.28 3.42 -16.92
N ILE A 310 -8.15 3.47 -15.93
CA ILE A 310 -8.25 2.47 -14.86
C ILE A 310 -9.61 1.81 -15.00
N TYR A 311 -9.63 0.51 -15.15
CA TYR A 311 -10.85 -0.28 -15.30
C TYR A 311 -11.27 -0.83 -13.94
N ILE A 312 -12.57 -0.78 -13.66
CA ILE A 312 -13.19 -1.36 -12.46
C ILE A 312 -14.26 -2.33 -12.92
N TRP A 313 -14.10 -3.60 -12.55
CA TRP A 313 -15.10 -4.66 -12.80
C TRP A 313 -15.74 -5.08 -11.49
N GLU A 314 -17.01 -5.41 -11.54
CA GLU A 314 -17.70 -6.07 -10.46
C GLU A 314 -17.46 -7.59 -10.53
N LEU A 315 -17.07 -8.20 -9.42
CA LEU A 315 -16.71 -9.61 -9.36
C LEU A 315 -17.94 -10.52 -9.50
N ARG A 316 -19.07 -10.13 -8.90
CA ARG A 316 -20.30 -10.94 -8.93
C ARG A 316 -20.87 -11.11 -10.33
N THR A 317 -20.95 -10.02 -11.07
CA THR A 317 -21.59 -9.98 -12.40
C THR A 317 -20.60 -10.21 -13.53
N ASN A 318 -19.29 -10.17 -13.22
CA ASN A 318 -18.20 -10.15 -14.20
C ASN A 318 -18.37 -9.05 -15.26
N SER A 319 -19.04 -7.96 -14.89
CA SER A 319 -19.31 -6.83 -15.77
C SER A 319 -18.35 -5.68 -15.50
N LEU A 320 -18.08 -4.90 -16.54
CA LEU A 320 -17.37 -3.65 -16.40
C LEU A 320 -18.28 -2.62 -15.75
N LEU A 321 -17.91 -2.17 -14.55
CA LEU A 321 -18.69 -1.17 -13.82
C LEU A 321 -18.35 0.25 -14.31
N ARG A 322 -17.04 0.56 -14.38
CA ARG A 322 -16.59 1.91 -14.68
C ARG A 322 -15.19 1.92 -15.28
N ILE A 323 -14.90 2.94 -16.07
CA ILE A 323 -13.57 3.29 -16.53
C ILE A 323 -13.26 4.68 -15.95
N LEU A 324 -12.21 4.78 -15.17
CA LEU A 324 -11.71 6.05 -14.65
C LEU A 324 -10.68 6.59 -15.64
N GLU A 325 -10.97 7.75 -16.21
CA GLU A 325 -10.06 8.44 -17.11
C GLU A 325 -9.07 9.26 -16.30
N ASN A 326 -7.81 8.87 -16.35
CA ASN A 326 -6.74 9.56 -15.66
C ASN A 326 -6.05 10.57 -16.58
N ARG A 327 -5.37 11.55 -16.01
CA ARG A 327 -4.55 12.53 -16.76
C ARG A 327 -3.24 11.94 -17.26
N GLU A 328 -2.69 10.98 -16.50
CA GLU A 328 -1.39 10.36 -16.70
C GLU A 328 -1.50 8.84 -16.73
N GLU A 329 -0.52 8.14 -17.28
CA GLU A 329 -0.52 6.67 -17.31
C GLU A 329 -0.39 6.09 -15.90
N PRO A 330 -1.38 5.28 -15.43
CA PRO A 330 -1.34 4.68 -14.10
C PRO A 330 -0.41 3.46 -14.08
N ALA A 331 0.48 3.40 -13.10
CA ALA A 331 1.37 2.25 -12.90
C ALA A 331 0.77 1.25 -11.91
N ILE A 332 0.95 1.49 -10.64
CA ILE A 332 0.52 0.61 -9.56
C ILE A 332 -0.77 1.15 -8.96
N ILE A 333 -1.68 0.23 -8.69
CA ILE A 333 -2.98 0.52 -8.07
C ILE A 333 -3.07 -0.28 -6.78
N GLU A 334 -3.53 0.38 -5.73
CA GLU A 334 -3.85 -0.26 -4.45
C GLU A 334 -5.16 0.30 -3.89
N TRP A 335 -6.01 -0.59 -3.38
CA TRP A 335 -7.23 -0.21 -2.69
C TRP A 335 -6.96 0.05 -1.21
N HIS A 336 -7.64 1.03 -0.68
CA HIS A 336 -7.68 1.23 0.76
C HIS A 336 -8.43 0.08 1.43
N PRO A 337 -7.93 -0.48 2.55
CA PRO A 337 -8.49 -1.70 3.14
C PRO A 337 -9.90 -1.53 3.72
N SER A 338 -10.35 -0.34 4.09
CA SER A 338 -11.65 -0.12 4.75
C SER A 338 -12.51 0.96 4.11
N ARG A 339 -11.95 1.84 3.28
CA ARG A 339 -12.69 2.95 2.65
C ARG A 339 -12.75 2.72 1.14
N PRO A 340 -13.76 3.22 0.44
CA PRO A 340 -13.85 3.16 -1.02
C PRO A 340 -12.89 4.18 -1.66
N LEU A 341 -11.60 4.01 -1.39
CA LEU A 341 -10.52 4.83 -1.90
C LEU A 341 -9.55 3.96 -2.70
N LEU A 342 -9.08 4.49 -3.80
CA LEU A 342 -8.09 3.87 -4.67
C LEU A 342 -6.89 4.79 -4.79
N ALA A 343 -5.70 4.30 -4.51
CA ALA A 343 -4.46 5.01 -4.75
C ALA A 343 -3.77 4.46 -6.00
N CYS A 344 -3.31 5.32 -6.88
CA CYS A 344 -2.49 4.92 -8.01
C CYS A 344 -1.26 5.80 -8.17
N THR A 345 -0.17 5.24 -8.69
CA THR A 345 1.02 6.01 -9.08
C THR A 345 0.96 6.35 -10.54
N SER A 346 1.43 7.54 -10.90
CA SER A 346 1.68 7.93 -12.28
C SER A 346 3.06 7.50 -12.74
N ILE A 347 3.19 7.02 -14.00
CA ILE A 347 4.48 6.69 -14.60
C ILE A 347 5.23 7.97 -14.99
N GLU A 348 4.51 8.99 -15.46
CA GLU A 348 5.12 10.21 -16.01
C GLU A 348 5.73 11.10 -14.92
N THR A 349 4.95 11.47 -13.93
CA THR A 349 5.36 12.39 -12.85
C THR A 349 5.78 11.67 -11.57
N GLY A 350 5.32 10.43 -11.38
CA GLY A 350 5.48 9.70 -10.13
C GLY A 350 4.62 10.25 -9.00
N SER A 351 3.62 11.06 -9.30
CA SER A 351 2.64 11.51 -8.33
C SER A 351 1.74 10.36 -7.89
N ILE A 352 1.19 10.47 -6.69
CA ILE A 352 0.25 9.49 -6.14
C ILE A 352 -1.13 10.11 -6.18
N GLN A 353 -1.99 9.57 -6.98
CA GLN A 353 -3.35 10.04 -7.18
C GLN A 353 -4.30 9.21 -6.32
N ILE A 354 -5.12 9.89 -5.55
CA ILE A 354 -6.13 9.28 -4.69
C ILE A 354 -7.50 9.51 -5.33
N TRP A 355 -8.15 8.41 -5.66
CA TRP A 355 -9.50 8.38 -6.18
C TRP A 355 -10.47 8.01 -5.07
N GLY A 356 -11.56 8.72 -4.97
CA GLY A 356 -12.59 8.51 -3.98
C GLY A 356 -13.98 8.73 -4.56
N ILE A 357 -14.95 8.75 -3.68
CA ILE A 357 -16.32 9.12 -4.03
C ILE A 357 -16.40 10.65 -3.97
N GLU A 358 -16.96 11.25 -5.00
CA GLU A 358 -17.18 12.69 -5.02
C GLU A 358 -18.06 13.10 -3.84
N PRO A 359 -17.59 14.00 -2.95
CA PRO A 359 -18.42 14.45 -1.86
C PRO A 359 -19.66 15.16 -2.41
N GLN A 360 -20.82 14.81 -1.89
CA GLN A 360 -22.05 15.50 -2.25
C GLN A 360 -21.87 17.01 -2.09
N GLN A 361 -22.27 17.77 -3.09
CA GLN A 361 -22.25 19.22 -3.01
C GLN A 361 -23.14 19.65 -1.83
N LYS A 362 -22.50 20.19 -0.80
CA LYS A 362 -23.23 20.75 0.33
C LYS A 362 -23.94 22.03 -0.12
N TRP A 363 -25.14 22.23 0.36
CA TRP A 363 -25.92 23.46 0.09
C TRP A 363 -25.15 24.73 0.46
N SER A 364 -24.20 24.65 1.38
CA SER A 364 -23.28 25.74 1.72
C SER A 364 -22.45 26.26 0.54
N ALA A 365 -22.25 25.47 -0.53
CA ALA A 365 -21.61 25.94 -1.74
C ALA A 365 -22.48 26.90 -2.56
N LEU A 366 -23.82 26.77 -2.45
CA LEU A 366 -24.79 27.62 -3.13
C LEU A 366 -25.26 28.78 -2.24
N ALA A 367 -25.19 28.63 -0.93
CA ALA A 367 -25.56 29.63 0.07
C ALA A 367 -24.47 29.59 1.19
N PRO A 368 -23.45 30.46 1.13
CA PRO A 368 -22.32 30.42 2.07
C PRO A 368 -22.73 30.64 3.54
N ASP A 369 -23.87 31.30 3.76
CA ASP A 369 -24.42 31.50 5.10
C ASP A 369 -25.33 30.35 5.60
N PHE A 370 -25.49 29.29 4.77
CA PHE A 370 -26.30 28.14 5.13
C PHE A 370 -25.45 27.04 5.73
N THR A 371 -25.69 26.71 7.00
CA THR A 371 -25.09 25.58 7.67
C THR A 371 -26.03 24.38 7.66
N GLU A 372 -25.59 23.28 7.02
CA GLU A 372 -26.34 22.01 7.08
C GLU A 372 -26.24 21.43 8.49
N LEU A 373 -27.39 21.21 9.12
CA LEU A 373 -27.49 20.53 10.40
C LEU A 373 -27.67 19.02 10.13
N THR A 374 -26.80 18.21 10.69
CA THR A 374 -26.88 16.74 10.61
C THR A 374 -28.00 16.16 11.47
N GLU A 375 -28.49 16.93 12.44
CA GLU A 375 -29.59 16.55 13.31
C GLU A 375 -30.59 17.71 13.38
N ASN A 376 -31.88 17.39 13.57
CA ASN A 376 -32.88 18.40 13.90
C ASN A 376 -32.61 18.95 15.29
N VAL A 377 -31.88 20.02 15.37
CA VAL A 377 -31.67 20.76 16.60
C VAL A 377 -32.77 21.81 16.72
N GLU A 378 -33.42 21.88 17.88
CA GLU A 378 -34.34 22.94 18.18
C GLU A 378 -33.60 24.29 18.10
N TYR A 379 -34.07 25.18 17.24
CA TYR A 379 -33.48 26.50 17.09
C TYR A 379 -33.70 27.28 18.37
N ILE A 380 -32.67 27.56 19.09
CA ILE A 380 -32.67 28.45 20.23
C ILE A 380 -32.12 29.78 19.74
N GLU A 381 -33.00 30.76 19.66
CA GLU A 381 -32.63 32.13 19.29
C GLU A 381 -31.62 32.68 20.31
N ARG A 382 -30.48 33.16 19.84
CA ARG A 382 -29.49 33.77 20.71
C ARG A 382 -30.03 35.17 21.07
N GLU A 383 -30.39 35.36 22.32
CA GLU A 383 -30.81 36.64 22.85
C GLU A 383 -29.77 37.76 22.66
N ASP A 384 -28.50 37.35 22.50
CA ASP A 384 -27.36 38.24 22.31
C ASP A 384 -27.39 39.04 20.99
N GLU A 385 -28.24 38.66 20.00
CA GLU A 385 -28.32 39.39 18.73
C GLU A 385 -29.06 40.72 18.87
N PHE A 386 -29.86 40.85 19.91
CA PHE A 386 -30.66 42.05 20.17
C PHE A 386 -30.12 42.97 21.25
N ASP A 387 -29.11 42.49 22.00
CA ASP A 387 -28.46 43.27 23.02
C ASP A 387 -27.34 44.13 22.40
N GLU A 388 -27.58 45.43 22.32
CA GLU A 388 -26.56 46.42 21.99
C GLU A 388 -25.52 46.52 23.15
N TYR A 389 -24.58 45.58 23.16
CA TYR A 389 -23.45 45.67 24.09
C TYR A 389 -22.48 46.75 23.66
N PRO A 390 -21.91 47.52 24.62
CA PRO A 390 -20.83 48.43 24.32
C PRO A 390 -19.68 47.72 23.65
N GLN A 391 -19.08 48.37 22.64
CA GLN A 391 -17.98 47.75 21.86
C GLN A 391 -16.84 47.18 22.71
N GLU A 392 -16.59 47.73 23.90
CA GLU A 392 -15.60 47.23 24.85
C GLU A 392 -15.94 45.87 25.47
N GLU A 393 -17.24 45.57 25.69
CA GLU A 393 -17.66 44.26 26.20
C GLU A 393 -17.61 43.18 25.11
N HIS A 394 -17.95 43.53 23.87
CA HIS A 394 -17.75 42.65 22.73
C HIS A 394 -16.30 42.27 22.53
N GLN A 395 -15.38 43.23 22.68
CA GLN A 395 -13.94 42.92 22.59
C GLN A 395 -13.46 42.05 23.75
N LYS A 396 -13.92 42.28 24.97
CA LYS A 396 -13.57 41.46 26.14
C LYS A 396 -14.11 40.00 26.00
N ARG A 397 -15.33 39.82 25.52
CA ARG A 397 -15.91 38.48 25.28
C ARG A 397 -15.15 37.77 24.17
N ARG A 398 -14.73 38.47 23.12
CA ARG A 398 -13.96 37.92 22.05
C ARG A 398 -12.57 37.49 22.51
N LEU A 399 -11.86 38.33 23.23
CA LEU A 399 -10.57 38.02 23.84
C LEU A 399 -10.70 36.85 24.84
N GLY A 400 -11.73 36.81 25.66
CA GLY A 400 -11.97 35.70 26.57
C GLY A 400 -12.21 34.36 25.88
N ARG A 401 -12.79 34.35 24.66
CA ARG A 401 -12.93 33.14 23.85
C ARG A 401 -11.61 32.74 23.16
N GLU A 402 -10.81 33.71 22.75
CA GLU A 402 -9.49 33.48 22.15
C GLU A 402 -8.47 32.97 23.21
N ASP A 403 -8.66 33.34 24.48
CA ASP A 403 -7.81 32.89 25.58
C ASP A 403 -8.25 31.54 26.22
N GLU A 404 -9.34 30.94 25.74
CA GLU A 404 -9.81 29.64 26.23
C GLU A 404 -8.78 28.55 25.87
N VAL A 405 -8.28 27.88 26.89
CA VAL A 405 -7.26 26.84 26.72
C VAL A 405 -7.91 25.63 26.06
N VAL A 406 -7.66 25.46 24.78
CA VAL A 406 -8.08 24.27 24.06
C VAL A 406 -7.09 23.14 24.34
N ASP A 407 -7.54 22.06 24.97
CA ASP A 407 -6.73 20.87 25.17
C ASP A 407 -6.62 20.08 23.86
N VAL A 408 -5.49 20.22 23.20
CA VAL A 408 -5.16 19.54 21.93
C VAL A 408 -4.41 18.22 22.19
N LEU A 409 -4.10 17.91 23.44
CA LEU A 409 -3.19 16.81 23.80
C LEU A 409 -3.91 15.57 24.37
N THR A 410 -5.09 15.74 24.93
CA THR A 410 -5.86 14.62 25.48
C THR A 410 -6.81 14.04 24.45
N VAL A 411 -6.43 12.89 23.92
CA VAL A 411 -7.34 12.05 23.12
C VAL A 411 -8.08 11.12 24.08
N GLU A 412 -9.40 11.31 24.24
CA GLU A 412 -10.23 10.36 25.00
C GLU A 412 -10.28 9.02 24.25
N ARG A 413 -9.67 8.00 24.85
CA ARG A 413 -9.71 6.64 24.33
C ARG A 413 -11.05 5.99 24.67
N LYS A 414 -11.77 5.51 23.67
CA LYS A 414 -12.97 4.70 23.89
C LYS A 414 -12.57 3.36 24.51
N MET A 415 -13.25 2.96 25.59
CA MET A 415 -13.05 1.65 26.21
C MET A 415 -13.26 0.54 25.18
N GLY A 416 -12.24 -0.29 24.93
CA GLY A 416 -12.29 -1.43 24.01
C GLY A 416 -11.51 -1.27 22.72
N GLU A 417 -10.90 -0.12 22.43
CA GLU A 417 -9.98 0.01 21.32
C GLU A 417 -8.61 -0.55 21.70
N GLU A 418 -8.15 -1.55 20.94
CA GLU A 418 -6.78 -2.02 21.03
C GLU A 418 -5.83 -0.85 20.71
N GLU A 419 -4.75 -0.74 21.46
CA GLU A 419 -3.74 0.29 21.23
C GLU A 419 -3.22 0.20 19.81
N SER A 420 -3.65 1.15 18.96
CA SER A 420 -3.12 1.24 17.61
C SER A 420 -1.76 1.92 17.67
N PHE A 421 -0.79 1.35 16.97
CA PHE A 421 0.48 2.01 16.77
C PHE A 421 0.27 3.30 15.95
N VAL A 422 0.59 4.41 16.56
CA VAL A 422 0.55 5.72 15.90
C VAL A 422 1.98 6.12 15.57
N LEU A 423 2.22 6.43 14.30
CA LEU A 423 3.52 6.95 13.88
C LEU A 423 3.75 8.35 14.49
N PRO A 424 4.95 8.62 15.02
CA PRO A 424 5.28 9.97 15.44
C PRO A 424 5.24 10.90 14.22
N MET A 425 4.49 12.00 14.31
CA MET A 425 4.43 12.98 13.23
C MET A 425 5.78 13.67 13.05
N LEU A 426 6.27 13.68 11.83
CA LEU A 426 7.47 14.38 11.43
C LEU A 426 7.06 15.51 10.49
N TYR A 427 7.30 16.73 10.93
CA TYR A 427 7.19 17.88 10.04
C TYR A 427 8.53 18.11 9.35
N ASN A 428 8.50 18.06 8.03
CA ASN A 428 9.65 18.42 7.21
C ASN A 428 9.45 19.88 6.81
N ILE A 429 10.21 20.77 7.39
CA ILE A 429 10.28 22.15 6.94
C ILE A 429 11.32 22.15 5.82
N GLU A 430 10.87 22.16 4.58
CA GLU A 430 11.74 22.41 3.44
C GLU A 430 11.99 23.93 3.43
N ASP A 431 13.15 24.34 3.91
CA ASP A 431 13.64 25.69 3.66
C ASP A 431 13.95 25.82 2.16
N SER A 432 13.57 26.94 1.57
CA SER A 432 13.68 27.23 0.14
C SER A 432 15.12 27.23 -0.40
N ASP A 433 16.11 27.06 0.43
CA ASP A 433 17.53 27.10 0.10
C ASP A 433 18.26 25.75 0.20
N GLY A 434 17.56 24.68 0.02
CA GLY A 434 18.01 23.46 -0.67
C GLY A 434 19.04 22.54 -0.04
N ASP A 435 19.76 22.83 1.04
CA ASP A 435 20.89 21.97 1.43
C ASP A 435 20.89 21.35 2.83
N ASP A 436 20.03 21.78 3.75
CA ASP A 436 19.98 21.17 5.09
C ASP A 436 18.56 20.80 5.52
N GLN A 437 18.22 19.51 5.35
CA GLN A 437 16.98 18.96 5.87
C GLN A 437 17.09 18.73 7.38
N GLU A 438 16.75 19.70 8.20
CA GLU A 438 16.51 19.48 9.62
C GLU A 438 15.13 18.84 9.84
N LEU A 439 15.14 17.57 10.22
CA LEU A 439 13.96 16.85 10.70
C LEU A 439 13.61 17.35 12.10
N VAL A 440 12.58 18.16 12.22
CA VAL A 440 12.05 18.57 13.52
C VAL A 440 11.09 17.51 14.03
N ARG A 441 11.47 16.77 15.07
CA ARG A 441 10.55 15.86 15.79
C ARG A 441 9.68 16.69 16.73
N MET A 442 8.40 16.73 16.45
CA MET A 442 7.42 17.11 17.47
C MET A 442 7.02 15.87 18.28
N GLY A 443 7.77 15.56 19.31
CA GLY A 443 7.38 14.62 20.34
C GLY A 443 7.03 15.38 21.60
N VAL A 444 6.03 14.93 22.31
CA VAL A 444 5.66 15.45 23.62
C VAL A 444 6.93 15.58 24.49
N GLY A 445 7.36 16.81 24.77
CA GLY A 445 8.22 17.08 25.91
C GLY A 445 9.60 17.66 25.67
N THR A 446 10.08 17.95 24.45
CA THR A 446 11.33 18.69 24.31
C THR A 446 11.31 19.66 23.14
N MET A 447 10.72 20.83 23.37
CA MET A 447 11.10 22.00 22.59
C MET A 447 12.52 22.41 23.03
N ARG A 448 13.51 22.09 22.22
CA ARG A 448 14.75 22.89 22.29
C ARG A 448 14.41 24.27 21.75
N LYS A 449 14.28 25.25 22.65
CA LYS A 449 14.30 26.63 22.27
C LYS A 449 15.62 26.87 21.51
N LYS A 450 15.57 27.08 20.20
CA LYS A 450 16.61 27.83 19.50
C LYS A 450 16.58 29.22 20.15
N GLU A 451 17.66 29.58 20.80
CA GLU A 451 17.87 30.97 21.22
C GLU A 451 17.78 31.79 19.94
N ILE A 452 16.73 32.58 19.89
CA ILE A 452 16.63 33.68 18.93
C ILE A 452 17.75 34.61 19.30
N ASN A 453 18.83 34.65 18.52
CA ASN A 453 19.83 35.67 18.60
C ASN A 453 19.15 37.01 18.29
N GLU A 454 18.78 37.71 19.34
CA GLU A 454 18.37 39.10 19.26
C GLU A 454 19.49 39.92 18.65
N GLY A 455 19.11 40.66 17.62
CA GLY A 455 19.67 41.99 17.35
C GLY A 455 21.09 42.03 16.84
N LYS A 456 21.27 41.96 15.55
CA LYS A 456 22.19 42.89 14.88
C LYS A 456 21.37 43.68 13.86
N GLU A 457 20.99 44.86 14.30
CA GLU A 457 20.65 45.97 13.41
C GLU A 457 21.84 46.21 12.49
N TYR A 458 21.67 45.90 11.22
CA TYR A 458 22.58 46.34 10.18
C TYR A 458 22.20 47.79 9.87
N GLU A 459 22.94 48.74 10.45
CA GLU A 459 23.03 50.11 9.92
C GLU A 459 23.48 50.00 8.45
N ASN A 460 22.56 50.30 7.55
CA ASN A 460 22.86 50.44 6.14
C ASN A 460 23.65 51.71 5.91
N ASP A 461 24.94 51.57 5.73
CA ASP A 461 25.82 52.65 5.30
C ASP A 461 25.51 53.04 3.84
N PRO A 462 25.10 54.28 3.55
CA PRO A 462 24.63 54.66 2.20
C PRO A 462 25.76 54.75 1.16
N GLU A 463 27.03 54.52 1.53
CA GLU A 463 28.16 54.58 0.58
C GLU A 463 28.45 53.30 -0.21
N GLU A 464 27.94 52.12 0.21
CA GLU A 464 28.18 50.89 -0.54
C GLU A 464 27.23 50.69 -1.74
N VAL A 465 26.07 51.32 -1.72
CA VAL A 465 25.10 51.22 -2.83
C VAL A 465 25.56 51.93 -4.09
N ALA A 466 26.47 52.90 -3.95
CA ALA A 466 27.00 53.68 -5.08
C ALA A 466 28.12 52.95 -5.86
N LYS A 467 28.76 51.91 -5.28
CA LYS A 467 29.89 51.20 -5.93
C LYS A 467 29.43 50.00 -6.79
N THR A 468 28.25 49.46 -6.55
CA THR A 468 27.72 48.33 -7.33
C THR A 468 27.01 48.74 -8.64
N ALA A 469 26.61 50.04 -8.76
CA ALA A 469 25.95 50.54 -9.97
C ALA A 469 26.94 50.94 -11.10
N ARG A 470 28.27 50.99 -10.81
CA ARG A 470 29.30 51.36 -11.81
C ARG A 470 30.00 50.19 -12.52
N LYS A 471 29.62 48.96 -12.25
CA LYS A 471 30.20 47.75 -12.91
C LYS A 471 29.27 47.06 -13.91
N ARG A 472 28.16 47.68 -14.27
CA ARG A 472 27.30 47.21 -15.38
C ARG A 472 27.03 48.38 -16.34
N LYS A 473 28.03 48.78 -17.05
CA LYS A 473 27.96 49.41 -18.37
C LYS A 473 29.12 48.88 -19.21
#